data_f60a8aac77f21bb1793af4cdea582e59
#
_entry.id   f60a8aac77f21bb1793af4cdea582e59
#
_cell.length_a   1.000
_cell.length_b   1.000
_cell.length_c   1.000
_cell.angle_alpha   90.00
_cell.angle_beta   90.00
_cell.angle_gamma   90.00
#
_symmetry.space_group_name_H-M   'P 1'
#
loop_
_entity.id
_entity.type
_entity.pdbx_description
1 polymer ?
#
loop_
_entity_poly.entity_id
_entity_poly.type
_entity_poly.pdbx_seq_one_letter_code
_entity_poly.pdbx_strand_id
1 'polypeptide(L)'
;MAKPNIKVLALDLDGTLTNDDKQITPRTRAALDQALAKGVMVVLASGRPTEGVTPVARDLALGQNGRAGAILSYNGGAIVDCGPGARILWQQVLPAPMVPALCSFAAQQNVAIVTYSPEGIVTERPQDPWAMREGFTNKLPMVGVPDLPTYVNYPVNKMLITLDPIRLRPVLQAGLDRFAGQIDLYPSSPFFIEAVPLGVAKDRSLAALLDRMGLTRDNLMACGDGMNDRSMIHYAGVGVAMANAEGPVKAQADYITAADNNHDGVAEAIERFIL
;
A
#
# COMPACT_ATOMS: atom_id res chain seq x y z
N MET A 1 -29.97 -9.69 -11.29
CA MET A 1 -29.68 -8.92 -10.04
C MET A 1 -29.41 -7.48 -10.43
N ALA A 2 -29.81 -6.51 -9.59
CA ALA A 2 -29.46 -5.10 -9.83
C ALA A 2 -27.93 -4.92 -9.77
N LYS A 3 -27.39 -4.00 -10.58
CA LYS A 3 -25.96 -3.69 -10.59
C LYS A 3 -25.57 -3.03 -9.26
N PRO A 4 -24.43 -3.39 -8.64
CA PRO A 4 -24.02 -2.80 -7.37
C PRO A 4 -23.78 -1.28 -7.54
N ASN A 5 -24.12 -0.51 -6.49
CA ASN A 5 -23.94 0.96 -6.50
C ASN A 5 -22.53 1.32 -5.99
N ILE A 6 -21.53 1.06 -6.81
CA ILE A 6 -20.13 1.31 -6.46
C ILE A 6 -19.84 2.82 -6.48
N LYS A 7 -19.28 3.32 -5.38
CA LYS A 7 -18.85 4.73 -5.21
C LYS A 7 -17.34 4.84 -5.00
N VAL A 8 -16.71 3.76 -4.51
CA VAL A 8 -15.28 3.69 -4.28
C VAL A 8 -14.72 2.44 -4.94
N LEU A 9 -13.65 2.62 -5.71
CA LEU A 9 -12.89 1.56 -6.37
C LEU A 9 -11.48 1.54 -5.78
N ALA A 10 -11.17 0.55 -4.94
CA ALA A 10 -9.84 0.32 -4.39
C ALA A 10 -9.06 -0.65 -5.28
N LEU A 11 -7.88 -0.25 -5.70
CA LEU A 11 -7.02 -1.01 -6.60
C LEU A 11 -5.64 -1.18 -6.00
N ASP A 12 -5.19 -2.41 -5.82
CA ASP A 12 -3.77 -2.67 -5.65
C ASP A 12 -3.01 -2.29 -6.92
N LEU A 13 -1.70 -2.10 -6.82
CA LEU A 13 -0.87 -1.64 -7.94
C LEU A 13 -0.17 -2.79 -8.66
N ASP A 14 0.75 -3.45 -7.95
CA ASP A 14 1.68 -4.40 -8.53
C ASP A 14 1.02 -5.77 -8.71
N GLY A 15 0.86 -6.25 -9.94
CA GLY A 15 0.11 -7.48 -10.21
C GLY A 15 -1.41 -7.29 -10.31
N THR A 16 -1.90 -6.06 -10.17
CA THR A 16 -3.32 -5.71 -10.27
C THR A 16 -3.56 -4.59 -11.28
N LEU A 17 -3.36 -3.33 -10.91
CA LEU A 17 -3.60 -2.18 -11.79
C LEU A 17 -2.54 -2.05 -12.88
N THR A 18 -1.28 -2.32 -12.53
CA THR A 18 -0.16 -2.21 -13.47
C THR A 18 0.26 -3.57 -13.98
N ASN A 19 0.65 -3.61 -15.26
CA ASN A 19 1.27 -4.76 -15.87
C ASN A 19 2.72 -4.97 -15.37
N ASP A 20 3.41 -5.98 -15.87
CA ASP A 20 4.78 -6.31 -15.46
C ASP A 20 5.79 -5.19 -15.82
N ASP A 21 5.48 -4.38 -16.84
CA ASP A 21 6.25 -3.18 -17.22
C ASP A 21 5.93 -1.96 -16.35
N LYS A 22 5.09 -2.11 -15.29
CA LYS A 22 4.62 -1.05 -14.40
C LYS A 22 3.83 0.05 -15.11
N GLN A 23 3.07 -0.33 -16.13
CA GLN A 23 2.21 0.55 -16.92
C GLN A 23 0.75 0.14 -16.77
N ILE A 24 -0.15 1.13 -16.85
CA ILE A 24 -1.59 0.89 -16.96
C ILE A 24 -1.91 0.67 -18.45
N THR A 25 -2.49 -0.46 -18.77
CA THR A 25 -2.85 -0.82 -20.15
C THR A 25 -3.90 0.14 -20.72
N PRO A 26 -3.96 0.36 -22.05
CA PRO A 26 -4.88 1.32 -22.65
C PRO A 26 -6.37 1.04 -22.34
N ARG A 27 -6.79 -0.23 -22.33
CA ARG A 27 -8.19 -0.60 -22.03
C ARG A 27 -8.51 -0.36 -20.56
N THR A 28 -7.61 -0.73 -19.65
CA THR A 28 -7.75 -0.47 -18.21
C THR A 28 -7.84 1.03 -17.93
N ARG A 29 -7.02 1.84 -18.60
CA ARG A 29 -7.09 3.31 -18.51
C ARG A 29 -8.45 3.84 -18.98
N ALA A 30 -8.92 3.39 -20.14
CA ALA A 30 -10.22 3.80 -20.67
C ALA A 30 -11.39 3.44 -19.74
N ALA A 31 -11.35 2.24 -19.12
CA ALA A 31 -12.36 1.82 -18.15
C ALA A 31 -12.31 2.68 -16.86
N LEU A 32 -11.10 3.00 -16.37
CA LEU A 32 -10.91 3.91 -15.22
C LEU A 32 -11.45 5.32 -15.52
N ASP A 33 -11.16 5.87 -16.71
CA ASP A 33 -11.66 7.19 -17.12
C ASP A 33 -13.19 7.22 -17.11
N GLN A 34 -13.85 6.17 -17.56
CA GLN A 34 -15.31 6.06 -17.54
C GLN A 34 -15.86 5.93 -16.11
N ALA A 35 -15.20 5.14 -15.24
CA ALA A 35 -15.59 5.03 -13.84
C ALA A 35 -15.47 6.37 -13.09
N LEU A 36 -14.37 7.09 -13.30
CA LEU A 36 -14.16 8.44 -12.75
C LEU A 36 -15.19 9.43 -13.28
N ALA A 37 -15.56 9.38 -14.57
CA ALA A 37 -16.62 10.22 -15.15
C ALA A 37 -18.00 9.93 -14.56
N LYS A 38 -18.25 8.72 -14.06
CA LYS A 38 -19.47 8.35 -13.28
C LYS A 38 -19.39 8.82 -11.81
N GLY A 39 -18.33 9.49 -11.39
CA GLY A 39 -18.14 9.96 -10.02
C GLY A 39 -17.67 8.91 -9.04
N VAL A 40 -17.12 7.78 -9.53
CA VAL A 40 -16.49 6.77 -8.66
C VAL A 40 -15.13 7.30 -8.21
N MET A 41 -14.88 7.29 -6.91
CA MET A 41 -13.57 7.61 -6.33
C MET A 41 -12.61 6.44 -6.53
N VAL A 42 -11.41 6.69 -7.06
CA VAL A 42 -10.35 5.68 -7.18
C VAL A 42 -9.39 5.79 -6.00
N VAL A 43 -9.17 4.67 -5.30
CA VAL A 43 -8.20 4.53 -4.21
C VAL A 43 -7.07 3.60 -4.68
N LEU A 44 -5.87 4.15 -4.81
CA LEU A 44 -4.66 3.37 -5.12
C LEU A 44 -4.13 2.77 -3.81
N ALA A 45 -4.27 1.45 -3.62
CA ALA A 45 -4.02 0.77 -2.37
C ALA A 45 -2.72 -0.07 -2.45
N SER A 46 -1.63 0.39 -1.83
CA SER A 46 -0.31 -0.24 -1.97
C SER A 46 0.43 -0.38 -0.63
N GLY A 47 1.38 -1.32 -0.57
CA GLY A 47 2.38 -1.41 0.49
C GLY A 47 3.49 -0.36 0.38
N ARG A 48 3.58 0.35 -0.76
CA ARG A 48 4.56 1.41 -1.01
C ARG A 48 4.31 2.63 -0.12
N PRO A 49 5.34 3.47 0.11
CA PRO A 49 5.15 4.79 0.68
C PRO A 49 4.30 5.68 -0.24
N THR A 50 3.68 6.72 0.31
CA THR A 50 2.80 7.65 -0.45
C THR A 50 3.52 8.22 -1.68
N GLU A 51 4.77 8.62 -1.52
CA GLU A 51 5.61 9.20 -2.58
C GLU A 51 5.86 8.19 -3.71
N GLY A 52 5.95 6.89 -3.40
CA GLY A 52 6.11 5.81 -4.38
C GLY A 52 4.85 5.52 -5.20
N VAL A 53 3.66 5.92 -4.70
CA VAL A 53 2.37 5.77 -5.40
C VAL A 53 1.97 7.05 -6.15
N THR A 54 2.42 8.21 -5.68
CA THR A 54 2.08 9.53 -6.25
C THR A 54 2.26 9.65 -7.77
N PRO A 55 3.31 9.06 -8.40
CA PRO A 55 3.44 9.11 -9.86
C PRO A 55 2.27 8.47 -10.60
N VAL A 56 1.73 7.35 -10.10
CA VAL A 56 0.56 6.67 -10.69
C VAL A 56 -0.70 7.51 -10.51
N ALA A 57 -0.89 8.11 -9.33
CA ALA A 57 -2.02 9.00 -9.08
C ALA A 57 -2.01 10.24 -10.01
N ARG A 58 -0.83 10.81 -10.25
CA ARG A 58 -0.65 11.93 -11.19
C ARG A 58 -0.91 11.53 -12.65
N ASP A 59 -0.43 10.36 -13.06
CA ASP A 59 -0.67 9.82 -14.40
C ASP A 59 -2.16 9.60 -14.68
N LEU A 60 -2.94 9.24 -13.67
CA LEU A 60 -4.40 9.14 -13.73
C LEU A 60 -5.11 10.49 -13.51
N ALA A 61 -4.39 11.58 -13.29
CA ALA A 61 -4.92 12.91 -12.94
C ALA A 61 -5.90 12.88 -11.75
N LEU A 62 -5.67 12.00 -10.77
CA LEU A 62 -6.50 11.93 -9.56
C LEU A 62 -6.38 13.22 -8.74
N GLY A 63 -7.49 13.69 -8.18
CA GLY A 63 -7.58 14.95 -7.46
C GLY A 63 -7.68 16.19 -8.36
N GLN A 64 -7.75 16.03 -9.70
CA GLN A 64 -7.84 17.10 -10.67
C GLN A 64 -9.11 16.97 -11.51
N ASN A 65 -9.65 18.08 -12.00
CA ASN A 65 -10.78 18.12 -12.95
C ASN A 65 -11.98 17.26 -12.53
N GLY A 66 -12.29 17.20 -11.23
CA GLY A 66 -13.40 16.40 -10.70
C GLY A 66 -13.12 14.89 -10.57
N ARG A 67 -11.91 14.44 -10.83
CA ARG A 67 -11.49 13.03 -10.70
C ARG A 67 -11.14 12.74 -9.24
N ALA A 68 -12.11 12.29 -8.46
CA ALA A 68 -11.89 11.96 -7.05
C ALA A 68 -10.93 10.80 -6.89
N GLY A 69 -9.92 10.96 -6.04
CA GLY A 69 -8.95 9.90 -5.76
C GLY A 69 -8.20 10.06 -4.46
N ALA A 70 -7.69 8.94 -3.96
CA ALA A 70 -6.81 8.88 -2.79
C ALA A 70 -5.72 7.82 -2.96
N ILE A 71 -4.65 7.98 -2.21
CA ILE A 71 -3.59 7.00 -2.06
C ILE A 71 -3.73 6.36 -0.68
N LEU A 72 -3.92 5.04 -0.66
CA LEU A 72 -3.77 4.21 0.53
C LEU A 72 -2.38 3.59 0.49
N SER A 73 -1.50 4.06 1.35
CA SER A 73 -0.09 3.67 1.42
C SER A 73 0.21 2.80 2.65
N TYR A 74 1.41 2.21 2.68
CA TYR A 74 1.91 1.40 3.78
C TYR A 74 0.95 0.25 4.18
N ASN A 75 0.32 -0.43 3.19
CA ASN A 75 -0.66 -1.50 3.42
C ASN A 75 -1.86 -1.07 4.31
N GLY A 76 -2.23 0.18 4.28
CA GLY A 76 -3.30 0.75 5.11
C GLY A 76 -2.80 1.63 6.25
N GLY A 77 -1.50 1.98 6.29
CA GLY A 77 -0.93 2.89 7.29
C GLY A 77 -1.38 4.34 7.14
N ALA A 78 -1.69 4.77 5.92
CA ALA A 78 -2.23 6.10 5.66
C ALA A 78 -3.17 6.13 4.45
N ILE A 79 -4.13 7.06 4.46
CA ILE A 79 -4.90 7.47 3.29
C ILE A 79 -4.71 8.97 3.09
N VAL A 80 -4.25 9.34 1.90
CA VAL A 80 -3.98 10.73 1.51
C VAL A 80 -4.84 11.10 0.30
N ASP A 81 -5.56 12.21 0.37
CA ASP A 81 -6.33 12.78 -0.73
C ASP A 81 -5.39 13.21 -1.87
N CYS A 82 -5.74 12.89 -3.10
CA CYS A 82 -4.99 13.31 -4.28
C CYS A 82 -5.28 14.77 -4.69
N GLY A 83 -6.25 15.43 -4.06
CA GLY A 83 -6.62 16.82 -4.34
C GLY A 83 -5.56 17.84 -3.86
N PRO A 84 -5.78 19.13 -4.13
CA PRO A 84 -4.89 20.20 -3.70
C PRO A 84 -4.62 20.15 -2.19
N GLY A 85 -3.35 20.18 -1.80
CA GLY A 85 -2.91 20.15 -0.40
C GLY A 85 -2.74 18.76 0.19
N ALA A 86 -2.98 17.68 -0.58
CA ALA A 86 -2.70 16.28 -0.19
C ALA A 86 -3.07 15.97 1.28
N ARG A 87 -4.35 16.21 1.65
CA ARG A 87 -4.78 16.06 3.05
C ARG A 87 -4.77 14.62 3.50
N ILE A 88 -4.26 14.37 4.69
CA ILE A 88 -4.36 13.08 5.35
C ILE A 88 -5.83 12.85 5.73
N LEU A 89 -6.46 11.84 5.13
CA LEU A 89 -7.84 11.45 5.42
C LEU A 89 -7.89 10.46 6.58
N TRP A 90 -6.87 9.61 6.71
CA TRP A 90 -6.72 8.64 7.78
C TRP A 90 -5.25 8.28 7.95
N GLN A 91 -4.80 8.00 9.18
CA GLN A 91 -3.43 7.62 9.46
C GLN A 91 -3.35 6.77 10.72
N GLN A 92 -2.51 5.75 10.68
CA GLN A 92 -2.07 4.98 11.83
C GLN A 92 -0.54 5.01 11.87
N VAL A 93 0.03 5.39 13.03
CA VAL A 93 1.46 5.60 13.18
C VAL A 93 2.05 4.74 14.28
N LEU A 94 3.32 4.42 14.16
CA LEU A 94 4.07 3.75 15.21
C LEU A 94 4.03 4.61 16.51
N PRO A 95 3.87 3.99 17.69
CA PRO A 95 4.05 4.71 18.94
C PRO A 95 5.43 5.39 18.97
N ALA A 96 5.50 6.63 19.40
CA ALA A 96 6.72 7.43 19.36
C ALA A 96 7.97 6.73 19.96
N PRO A 97 7.87 5.96 21.07
CA PRO A 97 9.02 5.22 21.61
C PRO A 97 9.54 4.10 20.68
N MET A 98 8.76 3.68 19.68
CA MET A 98 9.17 2.57 18.79
C MET A 98 10.26 2.98 17.80
N VAL A 99 10.31 4.23 17.38
CA VAL A 99 11.36 4.69 16.44
C VAL A 99 12.75 4.49 17.04
N PRO A 100 13.12 5.06 18.22
CA PRO A 100 14.43 4.82 18.82
C PRO A 100 14.63 3.35 19.22
N ALA A 101 13.58 2.64 19.65
CA ALA A 101 13.69 1.24 20.03
C ALA A 101 14.03 0.34 18.83
N LEU A 102 13.43 0.58 17.66
CA LEU A 102 13.71 -0.14 16.42
C LEU A 102 15.11 0.19 15.87
N CYS A 103 15.55 1.45 15.95
CA CYS A 103 16.91 1.84 15.57
C CYS A 103 17.96 1.15 16.46
N SER A 104 17.74 1.14 17.78
CA SER A 104 18.60 0.42 18.72
C SER A 104 18.64 -1.10 18.44
N PHE A 105 17.49 -1.68 18.12
CA PHE A 105 17.40 -3.10 17.73
C PHE A 105 18.19 -3.36 16.45
N ALA A 106 18.00 -2.56 15.41
CA ALA A 106 18.72 -2.70 14.13
C ALA A 106 20.24 -2.60 14.33
N ALA A 107 20.70 -1.65 15.16
CA ALA A 107 22.11 -1.50 15.51
C ALA A 107 22.66 -2.74 16.23
N GLN A 108 21.93 -3.29 17.24
CA GLN A 108 22.30 -4.51 17.94
C GLN A 108 22.37 -5.73 17.02
N GLN A 109 21.47 -5.81 16.05
CA GLN A 109 21.46 -6.87 15.03
C GLN A 109 22.47 -6.60 13.90
N ASN A 110 23.16 -5.46 13.89
CA ASN A 110 24.03 -5.02 12.79
C ASN A 110 23.35 -5.13 11.40
N VAL A 111 22.15 -4.57 11.31
CA VAL A 111 21.36 -4.46 10.06
C VAL A 111 21.01 -2.99 9.81
N ALA A 112 20.66 -2.63 8.57
CA ALA A 112 20.15 -1.30 8.29
C ALA A 112 18.66 -1.19 8.57
N ILE A 113 18.22 0.04 8.86
CA ILE A 113 16.80 0.37 9.03
C ILE A 113 16.51 1.68 8.29
N VAL A 114 15.37 1.76 7.66
CA VAL A 114 14.92 2.94 6.93
C VAL A 114 13.52 3.36 7.37
N THR A 115 13.20 4.63 7.16
CA THR A 115 11.85 5.17 7.19
C THR A 115 11.67 6.13 6.01
N TYR A 116 10.56 6.85 5.95
CA TYR A 116 10.18 7.66 4.80
C TYR A 116 9.91 9.10 5.22
N SER A 117 10.33 10.03 4.38
CA SER A 117 10.00 11.45 4.47
C SER A 117 9.59 11.97 3.09
N PRO A 118 9.06 13.20 2.96
CA PRO A 118 8.80 13.79 1.66
C PRO A 118 10.04 13.90 0.75
N GLU A 119 11.26 13.95 1.34
CA GLU A 119 12.53 14.02 0.61
C GLU A 119 12.99 12.66 0.10
N GLY A 120 12.49 11.55 0.66
CA GLY A 120 12.88 10.20 0.24
C GLY A 120 12.96 9.19 1.38
N ILE A 121 13.81 8.19 1.19
CA ILE A 121 14.04 7.09 2.14
C ILE A 121 15.18 7.49 3.07
N VAL A 122 14.88 7.62 4.36
CA VAL A 122 15.79 8.13 5.39
C VAL A 122 16.44 6.97 6.14
N THR A 123 17.77 7.03 6.28
CA THR A 123 18.55 6.01 6.98
C THR A 123 19.93 6.54 7.40
N GLU A 124 20.53 5.91 8.41
CA GLU A 124 21.94 6.15 8.77
C GLU A 124 22.92 5.44 7.82
N ARG A 125 22.44 4.47 7.03
CA ARG A 125 23.26 3.65 6.12
C ARG A 125 22.79 3.78 4.67
N PRO A 126 22.94 4.96 4.01
CA PRO A 126 22.40 5.18 2.67
C PRO A 126 23.09 4.35 1.57
N GLN A 127 24.27 3.77 1.85
CA GLN A 127 25.01 2.90 0.94
C GLN A 127 24.80 1.40 1.22
N ASP A 128 23.94 1.04 2.18
CA ASP A 128 23.62 -0.36 2.44
C ASP A 128 22.91 -0.96 1.21
N PRO A 129 23.41 -2.09 0.66
CA PRO A 129 22.92 -2.62 -0.61
C PRO A 129 21.45 -3.08 -0.53
N TRP A 130 20.98 -3.46 0.65
CA TRP A 130 19.60 -3.89 0.85
C TRP A 130 18.66 -2.69 1.03
N ALA A 131 19.12 -1.64 1.72
CA ALA A 131 18.38 -0.38 1.82
C ALA A 131 18.24 0.30 0.44
N MET A 132 19.28 0.27 -0.38
CA MET A 132 19.23 0.82 -1.75
C MET A 132 18.20 0.12 -2.65
N ARG A 133 17.86 -1.16 -2.39
CA ARG A 133 16.79 -1.86 -3.11
C ARG A 133 15.44 -1.21 -2.90
N GLU A 134 15.16 -0.72 -1.70
CA GLU A 134 13.92 0.01 -1.42
C GLU A 134 13.86 1.32 -2.22
N GLY A 135 14.98 2.05 -2.28
CA GLY A 135 15.11 3.24 -3.13
C GLY A 135 14.87 2.95 -4.61
N PHE A 136 15.45 1.88 -5.12
CA PHE A 136 15.26 1.46 -6.50
C PHE A 136 13.81 1.05 -6.80
N THR A 137 13.22 0.25 -5.92
CA THR A 137 11.84 -0.26 -6.08
C THR A 137 10.82 0.88 -6.12
N ASN A 138 10.97 1.87 -5.22
CA ASN A 138 10.03 2.99 -5.12
C ASN A 138 10.43 4.19 -5.99
N LYS A 139 11.59 4.16 -6.63
CA LYS A 139 12.19 5.28 -7.38
C LYS A 139 12.32 6.54 -6.51
N LEU A 140 12.72 6.34 -5.26
CA LEU A 140 12.91 7.41 -4.27
C LEU A 140 14.40 7.56 -3.94
N PRO A 141 14.89 8.80 -3.71
CA PRO A 141 16.26 9.04 -3.31
C PRO A 141 16.53 8.51 -1.89
N MET A 142 17.78 8.14 -1.64
CA MET A 142 18.28 7.80 -0.32
C MET A 142 18.75 9.06 0.41
N VAL A 143 18.21 9.29 1.60
CA VAL A 143 18.57 10.44 2.47
C VAL A 143 19.38 9.90 3.64
N GLY A 144 20.69 10.15 3.60
CA GLY A 144 21.60 9.78 4.69
C GLY A 144 21.56 10.78 5.83
N VAL A 145 21.35 10.27 7.06
CA VAL A 145 21.33 11.10 8.28
C VAL A 145 22.30 10.53 9.32
N PRO A 146 22.91 11.37 10.18
CA PRO A 146 23.86 10.88 11.17
C PRO A 146 23.21 10.14 12.35
N ASP A 147 21.97 10.46 12.66
CA ASP A 147 21.20 9.90 13.80
C ASP A 147 19.70 9.87 13.42
N LEU A 148 19.21 8.70 13.06
CA LEU A 148 17.84 8.52 12.60
C LEU A 148 16.80 8.81 13.69
N PRO A 149 16.97 8.35 14.96
CA PRO A 149 16.06 8.71 16.05
C PRO A 149 15.87 10.20 16.29
N THR A 150 16.96 10.97 16.22
CA THR A 150 16.92 12.44 16.39
C THR A 150 16.34 13.15 15.17
N TYR A 151 16.61 12.64 13.97
CA TYR A 151 16.09 13.21 12.73
C TYR A 151 14.58 13.06 12.62
N VAL A 152 14.04 11.91 13.05
CA VAL A 152 12.62 11.59 12.91
C VAL A 152 11.80 12.30 14.01
N ASN A 153 11.33 13.49 13.70
CA ASN A 153 10.47 14.32 14.55
C ASN A 153 9.03 14.44 14.03
N TYR A 154 8.63 13.51 13.19
CA TYR A 154 7.32 13.43 12.51
C TYR A 154 6.66 12.06 12.72
N PRO A 155 5.33 11.94 12.50
CA PRO A 155 4.63 10.67 12.59
C PRO A 155 5.14 9.63 11.57
N VAL A 156 5.45 8.42 12.03
CA VAL A 156 5.99 7.32 11.20
C VAL A 156 4.94 6.23 11.01
N ASN A 157 4.58 5.93 9.78
CA ASN A 157 3.63 4.86 9.44
C ASN A 157 4.31 3.49 9.36
N LYS A 158 5.58 3.46 8.94
CA LYS A 158 6.35 2.23 8.74
C LYS A 158 7.83 2.49 8.90
N MET A 159 8.53 1.55 9.53
CA MET A 159 9.98 1.39 9.38
C MET A 159 10.25 0.06 8.69
N LEU A 160 11.36 -0.02 7.96
CA LEU A 160 11.76 -1.21 7.23
C LEU A 160 13.18 -1.60 7.63
N ILE A 161 13.33 -2.78 8.21
CA ILE A 161 14.63 -3.39 8.48
C ILE A 161 15.09 -4.06 7.19
N THR A 162 16.29 -3.74 6.75
CA THR A 162 16.87 -4.26 5.51
C THR A 162 18.10 -5.09 5.81
N LEU A 163 18.23 -6.28 5.20
CA LEU A 163 19.24 -7.25 5.60
C LEU A 163 19.50 -8.30 4.52
N ASP A 164 20.64 -9.01 4.67
CA ASP A 164 20.93 -10.19 3.87
C ASP A 164 19.85 -11.28 4.13
N PRO A 165 19.27 -11.90 3.08
CA PRO A 165 18.25 -12.95 3.19
C PRO A 165 18.56 -14.09 4.16
N ILE A 166 19.81 -14.46 4.30
CA ILE A 166 20.25 -15.52 5.22
C ILE A 166 19.96 -15.15 6.68
N ARG A 167 19.86 -13.86 6.99
CA ARG A 167 19.61 -13.32 8.32
C ARG A 167 18.14 -13.05 8.63
N LEU A 168 17.25 -13.19 7.64
CA LEU A 168 15.83 -12.81 7.79
C LEU A 168 15.19 -13.52 8.98
N ARG A 169 15.27 -14.85 9.03
CA ARG A 169 14.61 -15.65 10.08
C ARG A 169 15.08 -15.31 11.49
N PRO A 170 16.39 -15.32 11.80
CA PRO A 170 16.87 -15.03 13.15
C PRO A 170 16.56 -13.58 13.58
N VAL A 171 16.70 -12.58 12.68
CA VAL A 171 16.40 -11.19 13.00
C VAL A 171 14.89 -10.98 13.20
N LEU A 172 14.06 -11.58 12.35
CA LEU A 172 12.61 -11.52 12.51
C LEU A 172 12.16 -12.11 13.84
N GLN A 173 12.67 -13.30 14.21
CA GLN A 173 12.31 -13.95 15.48
C GLN A 173 12.72 -13.09 16.67
N ALA A 174 13.94 -12.57 16.69
CA ALA A 174 14.40 -11.68 17.76
C ALA A 174 13.56 -10.39 17.85
N GLY A 175 13.10 -9.86 16.73
CA GLY A 175 12.18 -8.70 16.69
C GLY A 175 10.80 -9.05 17.24
N LEU A 176 10.22 -10.19 16.83
CA LEU A 176 8.93 -10.67 17.32
C LEU A 176 8.94 -10.87 18.84
N ASP A 177 10.02 -11.45 19.38
CA ASP A 177 10.17 -11.65 20.83
C ASP A 177 10.30 -10.32 21.58
N ARG A 178 11.02 -9.35 21.02
CA ARG A 178 11.28 -8.05 21.65
C ARG A 178 10.07 -7.10 21.63
N PHE A 179 9.32 -7.09 20.53
CA PHE A 179 8.26 -6.12 20.29
C PHE A 179 6.86 -6.73 20.34
N ALA A 180 6.73 -7.94 20.91
CA ALA A 180 5.44 -8.62 21.04
C ALA A 180 4.36 -7.72 21.65
N GLY A 181 3.21 -7.63 20.98
CA GLY A 181 2.06 -6.83 21.42
C GLY A 181 2.24 -5.31 21.36
N GLN A 182 3.34 -4.81 20.80
CA GLN A 182 3.60 -3.37 20.65
C GLN A 182 3.46 -2.89 19.21
N ILE A 183 3.95 -3.70 18.27
CA ILE A 183 3.92 -3.46 16.83
C ILE A 183 3.78 -4.78 16.08
N ASP A 184 3.42 -4.72 14.81
CA ASP A 184 3.47 -5.88 13.93
C ASP A 184 4.80 -5.90 13.15
N LEU A 185 5.41 -7.09 13.11
CA LEU A 185 6.61 -7.38 12.33
C LEU A 185 6.35 -8.54 11.40
N TYR A 186 6.64 -8.36 10.12
CA TYR A 186 6.49 -9.44 9.13
C TYR A 186 7.46 -9.25 7.95
N PRO A 187 7.86 -10.35 7.27
CA PRO A 187 8.67 -10.25 6.06
C PRO A 187 7.79 -9.85 4.88
N SER A 188 8.22 -8.83 4.12
CA SER A 188 7.57 -8.46 2.83
C SER A 188 8.39 -8.89 1.62
N SER A 189 9.63 -9.27 1.84
CA SER A 189 10.52 -9.85 0.83
C SER A 189 11.62 -10.65 1.53
N PRO A 190 12.46 -11.41 0.81
CA PRO A 190 13.56 -12.16 1.42
C PRO A 190 14.58 -11.29 2.19
N PHE A 191 14.59 -9.99 1.96
CA PHE A 191 15.57 -9.03 2.51
C PHE A 191 14.92 -7.87 3.26
N PHE A 192 13.60 -7.90 3.50
CA PHE A 192 12.85 -6.85 4.19
C PHE A 192 12.00 -7.40 5.33
N ILE A 193 12.09 -6.76 6.50
CA ILE A 193 11.13 -6.94 7.61
C ILE A 193 10.43 -5.59 7.82
N GLU A 194 9.13 -5.56 7.63
CA GLU A 194 8.30 -4.40 7.91
C GLU A 194 7.99 -4.31 9.39
N ALA A 195 8.12 -3.10 9.95
CA ALA A 195 7.69 -2.74 11.29
C ALA A 195 6.59 -1.68 11.17
N VAL A 196 5.37 -2.06 11.56
CA VAL A 196 4.16 -1.24 11.39
C VAL A 196 3.35 -1.21 12.70
N PRO A 197 2.45 -0.24 12.88
CA PRO A 197 1.50 -0.25 13.99
C PRO A 197 0.67 -1.53 14.02
N LEU A 198 0.24 -1.94 15.22
CA LEU A 198 -0.59 -3.14 15.40
C LEU A 198 -1.86 -3.09 14.54
N GLY A 199 -2.05 -4.15 13.79
CA GLY A 199 -3.27 -4.38 13.03
C GLY A 199 -3.48 -3.43 11.85
N VAL A 200 -2.42 -2.84 11.30
CA VAL A 200 -2.49 -2.14 10.01
C VAL A 200 -2.93 -3.11 8.93
N ALA A 201 -4.00 -2.76 8.20
CA ALA A 201 -4.51 -3.56 7.09
C ALA A 201 -5.33 -2.67 6.15
N LYS A 202 -5.37 -3.02 4.86
CA LYS A 202 -6.06 -2.23 3.82
C LYS A 202 -7.56 -2.10 4.09
N ASP A 203 -8.21 -3.14 4.59
CA ASP A 203 -9.64 -3.13 4.92
C ASP A 203 -9.99 -2.13 6.03
N ARG A 204 -9.19 -2.05 7.09
CA ARG A 204 -9.44 -1.13 8.21
C ARG A 204 -9.40 0.34 7.79
N SER A 205 -8.41 0.69 7.00
CA SER A 205 -8.30 2.06 6.50
C SER A 205 -9.37 2.39 5.46
N LEU A 206 -9.76 1.42 4.61
CA LEU A 206 -10.89 1.58 3.69
C LEU A 206 -12.21 1.73 4.45
N ALA A 207 -12.43 0.95 5.52
CA ALA A 207 -13.61 1.11 6.38
C ALA A 207 -13.69 2.54 6.97
N ALA A 208 -12.59 3.05 7.50
CA ALA A 208 -12.51 4.41 8.03
C ALA A 208 -12.75 5.50 6.94
N LEU A 209 -12.26 5.27 5.72
CA LEU A 209 -12.54 6.16 4.58
C LEU A 209 -14.04 6.17 4.23
N LEU A 210 -14.64 4.98 4.11
CA LEU A 210 -16.07 4.85 3.80
C LEU A 210 -16.95 5.51 4.86
N ASP A 211 -16.68 5.27 6.13
CA ASP A 211 -17.40 5.89 7.26
C ASP A 211 -17.34 7.41 7.18
N ARG A 212 -16.16 7.98 6.93
CA ARG A 212 -15.98 9.42 6.72
C ARG A 212 -16.76 9.99 5.53
N MET A 213 -17.04 9.18 4.52
CA MET A 213 -17.82 9.53 3.34
C MET A 213 -19.32 9.27 3.52
N GLY A 214 -19.76 8.70 4.63
CA GLY A 214 -21.15 8.26 4.85
C GLY A 214 -21.55 7.07 3.97
N LEU A 215 -20.58 6.24 3.57
CA LEU A 215 -20.72 5.07 2.72
C LEU A 215 -20.57 3.77 3.53
N THR A 216 -21.01 2.67 2.94
CA THR A 216 -20.85 1.33 3.50
C THR A 216 -19.95 0.47 2.62
N ARG A 217 -19.58 -0.70 3.09
CA ARG A 217 -18.84 -1.69 2.30
C ARG A 217 -19.52 -2.04 0.97
N ASP A 218 -20.86 -1.96 0.89
CA ASP A 218 -21.62 -2.26 -0.33
C ASP A 218 -21.37 -1.24 -1.46
N ASN A 219 -20.78 -0.08 -1.12
CA ASN A 219 -20.36 0.93 -2.08
C ASN A 219 -18.91 0.78 -2.54
N LEU A 220 -18.19 -0.24 -2.03
CA LEU A 220 -16.79 -0.50 -2.34
C LEU A 220 -16.64 -1.68 -3.28
N MET A 221 -15.92 -1.49 -4.38
CA MET A 221 -15.27 -2.56 -5.12
C MET A 221 -13.77 -2.52 -4.84
N ALA A 222 -13.16 -3.69 -4.54
CA ALA A 222 -11.74 -3.81 -4.31
C ALA A 222 -11.14 -4.88 -5.22
N CYS A 223 -10.04 -4.56 -5.91
CA CYS A 223 -9.28 -5.49 -6.75
C CYS A 223 -7.87 -5.67 -6.21
N GLY A 224 -7.38 -6.92 -6.20
CA GLY A 224 -6.05 -7.26 -5.71
C GLY A 224 -5.61 -8.66 -6.15
N ASP A 225 -4.34 -9.00 -5.88
CA ASP A 225 -3.76 -10.30 -6.24
C ASP A 225 -2.92 -10.92 -5.11
N GLY A 226 -2.34 -10.12 -4.22
CA GLY A 226 -1.43 -10.56 -3.16
C GLY A 226 -2.10 -10.79 -1.80
N MET A 227 -1.39 -11.46 -0.90
CA MET A 227 -1.87 -11.75 0.46
C MET A 227 -2.23 -10.50 1.27
N ASN A 228 -1.57 -9.36 1.01
CA ASN A 228 -1.88 -8.06 1.62
C ASN A 228 -3.21 -7.46 1.15
N ASP A 229 -3.80 -7.97 0.05
CA ASP A 229 -5.10 -7.54 -0.50
C ASP A 229 -6.26 -8.36 0.03
N ARG A 230 -5.97 -9.54 0.57
CA ARG A 230 -6.98 -10.50 1.00
C ARG A 230 -8.03 -9.88 1.91
N SER A 231 -7.61 -9.03 2.86
CA SER A 231 -8.53 -8.40 3.80
C SER A 231 -9.45 -7.39 3.12
N MET A 232 -8.94 -6.54 2.22
CA MET A 232 -9.77 -5.57 1.50
C MET A 232 -10.73 -6.23 0.51
N ILE A 233 -10.30 -7.32 -0.15
CA ILE A 233 -11.15 -8.11 -1.05
C ILE A 233 -12.31 -8.74 -0.27
N HIS A 234 -12.03 -9.37 0.86
CA HIS A 234 -13.06 -9.96 1.72
C HIS A 234 -14.02 -8.91 2.32
N TYR A 235 -13.50 -7.72 2.64
CA TYR A 235 -14.29 -6.65 3.24
C TYR A 235 -15.23 -5.98 2.24
N ALA A 236 -14.81 -5.78 0.99
CA ALA A 236 -15.57 -5.04 -0.03
C ALA A 236 -16.96 -5.65 -0.30
N GLY A 237 -17.90 -4.82 -0.74
CA GLY A 237 -19.19 -5.30 -1.24
C GLY A 237 -19.07 -6.04 -2.57
N VAL A 238 -18.00 -5.73 -3.34
CA VAL A 238 -17.56 -6.50 -4.50
C VAL A 238 -16.06 -6.70 -4.39
N GLY A 239 -15.67 -7.86 -3.90
CA GLY A 239 -14.26 -8.28 -3.82
C GLY A 239 -13.83 -9.00 -5.09
N VAL A 240 -12.81 -8.50 -5.76
CA VAL A 240 -12.29 -9.02 -7.03
C VAL A 240 -10.86 -9.50 -6.87
N ALA A 241 -10.61 -10.77 -7.14
CA ALA A 241 -9.26 -11.31 -7.28
C ALA A 241 -8.85 -11.34 -8.76
N MET A 242 -7.62 -10.95 -9.05
CA MET A 242 -7.06 -11.05 -10.40
C MET A 242 -6.83 -12.52 -10.79
N ALA A 243 -6.82 -12.82 -12.10
CA ALA A 243 -6.53 -14.17 -12.60
C ALA A 243 -5.15 -14.71 -12.13
N ASN A 244 -4.17 -13.81 -11.96
CA ASN A 244 -2.84 -14.11 -11.42
C ASN A 244 -2.79 -14.15 -9.88
N ALA A 245 -3.91 -13.85 -9.16
CA ALA A 245 -3.92 -13.78 -7.71
C ALA A 245 -3.57 -15.13 -7.05
N GLU A 246 -3.03 -15.04 -5.83
CA GLU A 246 -2.73 -16.21 -5.02
C GLU A 246 -4.01 -16.99 -4.64
N GLY A 247 -3.90 -18.31 -4.49
CA GLY A 247 -5.03 -19.18 -4.15
C GLY A 247 -5.87 -18.72 -2.96
N PRO A 248 -5.26 -18.37 -1.81
CA PRO A 248 -5.98 -17.88 -0.63
C PRO A 248 -6.71 -16.54 -0.86
N VAL A 249 -6.22 -15.70 -1.78
CA VAL A 249 -6.87 -14.44 -2.17
C VAL A 249 -8.11 -14.72 -3.02
N LYS A 250 -7.96 -15.57 -4.03
CA LYS A 250 -9.09 -16.04 -4.87
C LYS A 250 -10.22 -16.66 -4.06
N ALA A 251 -9.89 -17.39 -3.01
CA ALA A 251 -10.88 -18.04 -2.13
C ALA A 251 -11.74 -17.04 -1.31
N GLN A 252 -11.34 -15.78 -1.23
CA GLN A 252 -12.08 -14.72 -0.50
C GLN A 252 -12.85 -13.77 -1.43
N ALA A 253 -12.65 -13.89 -2.74
CA ALA A 253 -13.23 -12.98 -3.72
C ALA A 253 -14.65 -13.38 -4.13
N ASP A 254 -15.50 -12.40 -4.39
CA ASP A 254 -16.81 -12.58 -5.00
C ASP A 254 -16.68 -12.86 -6.51
N TYR A 255 -15.60 -12.38 -7.10
CA TYR A 255 -15.31 -12.54 -8.52
C TYR A 255 -13.82 -12.72 -8.78
N ILE A 256 -13.49 -13.63 -9.68
CA ILE A 256 -12.13 -13.82 -10.19
C ILE A 256 -12.14 -13.40 -11.64
N THR A 257 -11.26 -12.46 -12.04
CA THR A 257 -11.17 -12.03 -13.44
C THR A 257 -10.68 -13.16 -14.33
N ALA A 258 -11.16 -13.22 -15.57
CA ALA A 258 -10.65 -14.16 -16.57
C ALA A 258 -9.25 -13.77 -17.05
N ALA A 259 -8.99 -12.46 -17.07
CA ALA A 259 -7.71 -11.88 -17.50
C ALA A 259 -6.85 -11.49 -16.27
N ASP A 260 -5.54 -11.56 -16.43
CA ASP A 260 -4.57 -11.10 -15.43
C ASP A 260 -4.28 -9.58 -15.57
N ASN A 261 -3.28 -9.09 -14.80
CA ASN A 261 -2.85 -7.69 -14.85
C ASN A 261 -2.24 -7.27 -16.19
N ASN A 262 -1.69 -8.19 -16.97
CA ASN A 262 -1.13 -7.93 -18.29
C ASN A 262 -2.20 -7.89 -19.40
N HIS A 263 -3.37 -8.45 -19.14
CA HIS A 263 -4.44 -8.67 -20.13
C HIS A 263 -5.77 -8.00 -19.71
N ASP A 264 -5.69 -6.84 -19.02
CA ASP A 264 -6.84 -5.98 -18.72
C ASP A 264 -7.86 -6.53 -17.70
N GLY A 265 -7.44 -7.35 -16.74
CA GLY A 265 -8.35 -7.90 -15.73
C GLY A 265 -9.09 -6.83 -14.90
N VAL A 266 -8.44 -5.69 -14.59
CA VAL A 266 -9.10 -4.56 -13.91
C VAL A 266 -10.17 -3.92 -14.81
N ALA A 267 -9.92 -3.77 -16.13
CA ALA A 267 -10.93 -3.29 -17.06
C ALA A 267 -12.17 -4.20 -17.09
N GLU A 268 -11.96 -5.52 -17.14
CA GLU A 268 -13.03 -6.53 -17.08
C GLU A 268 -13.92 -6.32 -15.84
N ALA A 269 -13.30 -6.14 -14.65
CA ALA A 269 -14.03 -5.90 -13.42
C ALA A 269 -14.83 -4.59 -13.43
N ILE A 270 -14.22 -3.50 -13.89
CA ILE A 270 -14.88 -2.19 -14.01
C ILE A 270 -16.07 -2.25 -14.98
N GLU A 271 -15.88 -2.81 -16.15
CA GLU A 271 -16.93 -2.97 -17.18
C GLU A 271 -18.12 -3.79 -16.65
N ARG A 272 -17.83 -4.85 -15.89
CA ARG A 272 -18.83 -5.73 -15.31
C ARG A 272 -19.66 -5.08 -14.20
N PHE A 273 -19.01 -4.40 -13.27
CA PHE A 273 -19.64 -3.98 -12.01
C PHE A 273 -19.93 -2.48 -11.93
N ILE A 274 -19.25 -1.64 -12.71
CA ILE A 274 -19.39 -0.17 -12.66
C ILE A 274 -20.02 0.39 -13.94
N LEU A 275 -19.58 -0.05 -15.11
CA LEU A 275 -20.03 0.49 -16.41
C LEU A 275 -21.31 -0.17 -16.92
#